data_3d1541fe166fd527b2bea2824d969bed
#
_entry.id   3d1541fe166fd527b2bea2824d969bed
#
_cell.length_a   1.000
_cell.length_b   1.000
_cell.length_c   1.000
_cell.angle_alpha   90.00
_cell.angle_beta   90.00
_cell.angle_gamma   90.00
#
_symmetry.space_group_name_H-M   'P 1'
#
loop_
_entity.id
_entity.type
_entity.pdbx_description
1 polymer ?
#
loop_
_entity_poly.entity_id
_entity_poly.type
_entity_poly.pdbx_seq_one_letter_code
_entity_poly.pdbx_strand_id
1 'polypeptide(L)'
;MIKIRELVKVESLEEAWELNQKRTNKILGGMLWLRLGNRNVQKAIDLSGLGLDQIEETEEAFSIGCMATLRQIELHEGLNALCEGLLHDAVCDIVGTQFRNLATVGGSIFGRFGFSDVLTMFLALDASV
;
A
#
# COMPACT_ATOMS: atom_id res chain seq x y z
N MET A 1 -12.86 10.13 -15.71
CA MET A 1 -13.20 9.20 -14.60
C MET A 1 -12.76 7.79 -14.97
N ILE A 2 -12.13 7.07 -14.04
CA ILE A 2 -11.77 5.66 -14.25
C ILE A 2 -13.00 4.81 -14.53
N LYS A 3 -12.87 3.85 -15.45
CA LYS A 3 -13.93 2.88 -15.77
C LYS A 3 -13.37 1.48 -15.52
N ILE A 4 -14.00 0.75 -14.62
CA ILE A 4 -13.66 -0.64 -14.28
C ILE A 4 -14.77 -1.53 -14.84
N ARG A 5 -14.40 -2.54 -15.65
CA ARG A 5 -15.37 -3.48 -16.21
C ARG A 5 -15.70 -4.62 -15.26
N GLU A 6 -14.68 -5.11 -14.56
CA GLU A 6 -14.79 -6.28 -13.69
C GLU A 6 -13.93 -6.08 -12.46
N LEU A 7 -14.45 -6.45 -11.29
CA LEU A 7 -13.71 -6.56 -10.04
C LEU A 7 -13.46 -8.05 -9.76
N VAL A 8 -12.21 -8.44 -9.57
CA VAL A 8 -11.81 -9.81 -9.28
C VAL A 8 -11.12 -9.82 -7.93
N LYS A 9 -11.74 -10.47 -6.95
CA LYS A 9 -11.10 -10.78 -5.68
C LYS A 9 -10.35 -12.09 -5.85
N VAL A 10 -9.03 -12.02 -5.77
CA VAL A 10 -8.17 -13.18 -5.99
C VAL A 10 -8.00 -14.00 -4.71
N GLU A 11 -7.72 -15.29 -4.89
CA GLU A 11 -7.52 -16.25 -3.81
C GLU A 11 -6.04 -16.57 -3.57
N SER A 12 -5.15 -16.15 -4.49
CA SER A 12 -3.70 -16.33 -4.37
C SER A 12 -2.89 -15.21 -5.01
N LEU A 13 -1.61 -15.11 -4.63
CA LEU A 13 -0.66 -14.20 -5.27
C LEU A 13 -0.35 -14.62 -6.72
N GLU A 14 -0.34 -15.92 -7.00
CA GLU A 14 -0.13 -16.48 -8.33
C GLU A 14 -1.24 -16.02 -9.28
N GLU A 15 -2.50 -16.12 -8.85
CA GLU A 15 -3.63 -15.63 -9.63
C GLU A 15 -3.54 -14.12 -9.86
N ALA A 16 -3.20 -13.35 -8.83
CA ALA A 16 -2.99 -11.92 -8.95
C ALA A 16 -1.90 -11.58 -9.97
N TRP A 17 -0.79 -12.32 -9.92
CA TRP A 17 0.32 -12.15 -10.83
C TRP A 17 -0.06 -12.47 -12.27
N GLU A 18 -0.73 -13.59 -12.53
CA GLU A 18 -1.21 -13.98 -13.85
C GLU A 18 -2.14 -12.93 -14.46
N LEU A 19 -3.11 -12.46 -13.67
CA LEU A 19 -4.04 -11.42 -14.11
C LEU A 19 -3.33 -10.10 -14.41
N ASN A 20 -2.29 -9.76 -13.62
CA ASN A 20 -1.55 -8.51 -13.75
C ASN A 20 -0.59 -8.48 -14.97
N GLN A 21 -0.35 -9.61 -15.65
CA GLN A 21 0.43 -9.64 -16.90
C GLN A 21 -0.23 -8.81 -18.00
N LYS A 22 -1.54 -8.60 -17.95
CA LYS A 22 -2.26 -7.78 -18.91
C LYS A 22 -2.22 -6.32 -18.48
N ARG A 23 -1.66 -5.44 -19.31
CA ARG A 23 -1.55 -4.00 -19.04
C ARG A 23 -2.88 -3.28 -18.75
N THR A 24 -3.99 -3.86 -19.24
CA THR A 24 -5.34 -3.35 -19.02
C THR A 24 -5.91 -3.70 -17.66
N ASN A 25 -5.29 -4.63 -16.94
CA ASN A 25 -5.65 -4.99 -15.59
C ASN A 25 -4.84 -4.15 -14.59
N LYS A 26 -5.38 -3.94 -13.40
CA LYS A 26 -4.73 -3.16 -12.34
C LYS A 26 -4.98 -3.79 -11.00
N ILE A 27 -3.90 -3.93 -10.23
CA ILE A 27 -3.98 -4.26 -8.81
C ILE A 27 -4.52 -3.04 -8.07
N LEU A 28 -5.43 -3.27 -7.15
CA LEU A 28 -5.99 -2.25 -6.28
C LEU A 28 -5.23 -2.18 -4.96
N GLY A 29 -4.72 -0.99 -4.63
CA GLY A 29 -4.44 -0.58 -3.26
C GLY A 29 -5.60 0.25 -2.74
N GLY A 30 -5.33 1.37 -2.08
CA GLY A 30 -6.37 2.29 -1.59
C GLY A 30 -7.11 3.07 -2.69
N MET A 31 -6.75 2.93 -3.94
CA MET A 31 -7.34 3.58 -5.12
C MET A 31 -7.25 5.13 -5.14
N LEU A 32 -6.55 5.76 -4.22
CA LEU A 32 -6.59 7.21 -4.04
C LEU A 32 -6.10 7.98 -5.26
N TRP A 33 -5.02 7.53 -5.90
CA TRP A 33 -4.51 8.09 -7.15
C TRP A 33 -5.17 7.48 -8.38
N LEU A 34 -5.45 6.18 -8.35
CA LEU A 34 -6.01 5.47 -9.49
C LEU A 34 -7.39 6.04 -9.88
N ARG A 35 -8.23 6.37 -8.89
CA ARG A 35 -9.58 6.93 -9.12
C ARG A 35 -9.59 8.32 -9.75
N LEU A 36 -8.50 9.09 -9.60
CA LEU A 36 -8.39 10.43 -10.19
C LEU A 36 -8.07 10.37 -11.69
N GLY A 37 -7.66 9.21 -12.18
CA GLY A 37 -7.38 9.01 -13.60
C GLY A 37 -8.65 8.80 -14.43
N ASN A 38 -8.46 8.71 -15.76
CA ASN A 38 -9.51 8.44 -16.72
C ASN A 38 -9.27 7.15 -17.52
N ARG A 39 -8.55 6.20 -16.92
CA ARG A 39 -8.18 4.92 -17.56
C ARG A 39 -9.35 3.97 -17.65
N ASN A 40 -9.34 3.14 -18.70
CA ASN A 40 -10.22 1.98 -18.80
C ASN A 40 -9.47 0.76 -18.23
N VAL A 41 -10.00 0.18 -17.17
CA VAL A 41 -9.47 -1.02 -16.51
C VAL A 41 -10.39 -2.19 -16.85
N GLN A 42 -9.81 -3.26 -17.41
CA GLN A 42 -10.57 -4.47 -17.73
C GLN A 42 -10.89 -5.25 -16.46
N LYS A 43 -9.85 -5.59 -15.70
CA LYS A 43 -10.00 -6.24 -14.40
C LYS A 43 -9.29 -5.42 -13.33
N ALA A 44 -10.02 -5.06 -12.30
CA ALA A 44 -9.48 -4.54 -11.07
C ALA A 44 -9.24 -5.73 -10.13
N ILE A 45 -7.99 -5.92 -9.72
CA ILE A 45 -7.52 -7.07 -8.95
C ILE A 45 -7.51 -6.68 -7.49
N ASP A 46 -8.39 -7.29 -6.71
CA ASP A 46 -8.55 -7.03 -5.28
C ASP A 46 -7.77 -8.07 -4.46
N LEU A 47 -6.80 -7.61 -3.68
CA LEU A 47 -5.94 -8.43 -2.82
C LEU A 47 -6.46 -8.58 -1.39
N SER A 48 -7.62 -8.01 -1.05
CA SER A 48 -8.11 -7.92 0.34
C SER A 48 -8.37 -9.28 1.01
N GLY A 49 -8.43 -10.36 0.24
CA GLY A 49 -8.61 -11.72 0.75
C GLY A 49 -7.32 -12.44 1.16
N LEU A 50 -6.15 -11.86 0.89
CA LEU A 50 -4.87 -12.56 1.01
C LEU A 50 -4.12 -12.31 2.33
N GLY A 51 -4.71 -11.55 3.28
CA GLY A 51 -4.07 -11.25 4.56
C GLY A 51 -2.81 -10.36 4.47
N LEU A 52 -2.69 -9.58 3.38
CA LEU A 52 -1.53 -8.72 3.12
C LEU A 52 -1.60 -7.35 3.81
N ASP A 53 -2.48 -7.19 4.77
CA ASP A 53 -2.70 -5.97 5.57
C ASP A 53 -2.12 -6.08 6.98
N GLN A 54 -1.39 -7.15 7.27
CA GLN A 54 -0.79 -7.39 8.58
C GLN A 54 0.58 -6.73 8.70
N ILE A 55 0.94 -6.37 9.93
CA ILE A 55 2.27 -5.96 10.33
C ILE A 55 2.75 -6.96 11.36
N GLU A 56 3.78 -7.71 11.02
CA GLU A 56 4.38 -8.71 11.89
C GLU A 56 5.67 -8.17 12.49
N GLU A 57 5.80 -8.30 13.80
CA GLU A 57 6.98 -7.89 14.56
C GLU A 57 7.71 -9.10 15.09
N THR A 58 9.00 -9.16 14.86
CA THR A 58 9.91 -10.15 15.43
C THR A 58 11.01 -9.44 16.20
N GLU A 59 11.88 -10.21 16.88
CA GLU A 59 13.05 -9.63 17.58
C GLU A 59 14.06 -8.97 16.62
N GLU A 60 14.05 -9.36 15.34
CA GLU A 60 15.07 -8.93 14.36
C GLU A 60 14.50 -7.95 13.31
N ALA A 61 13.20 -8.01 13.00
CA ALA A 61 12.63 -7.26 11.89
C ALA A 61 11.12 -7.05 12.00
N PHE A 62 10.62 -6.07 11.25
CA PHE A 62 9.21 -5.89 10.93
C PHE A 62 8.92 -6.34 9.50
N SER A 63 7.86 -7.14 9.34
CA SER A 63 7.32 -7.51 8.03
C SER A 63 5.99 -6.79 7.82
N ILE A 64 5.94 -5.89 6.84
CA ILE A 64 4.79 -5.04 6.58
C ILE A 64 4.12 -5.49 5.28
N GLY A 65 2.89 -5.96 5.39
CA GLY A 65 2.10 -6.34 4.21
C GLY A 65 1.83 -5.16 3.27
N CYS A 66 1.82 -5.41 1.97
CA CYS A 66 1.64 -4.34 0.98
C CYS A 66 0.28 -3.65 1.05
N MET A 67 -0.73 -4.30 1.65
CA MET A 67 -2.07 -3.74 1.88
C MET A 67 -2.23 -3.08 3.25
N ALA A 68 -1.19 -3.11 4.11
CA ALA A 68 -1.18 -2.33 5.35
C ALA A 68 -1.37 -0.85 5.03
N THR A 69 -2.22 -0.18 5.80
CA THR A 69 -2.56 1.23 5.58
C THR A 69 -1.54 2.17 6.24
N LEU A 70 -1.44 3.39 5.75
CA LEU A 70 -0.61 4.40 6.41
C LEU A 70 -1.11 4.69 7.84
N ARG A 71 -2.41 4.52 8.09
CA ARG A 71 -2.96 4.65 9.43
C ARG A 71 -2.47 3.55 10.38
N GLN A 72 -2.32 2.32 9.90
CA GLN A 72 -1.72 1.24 10.71
C GLN A 72 -0.26 1.55 11.04
N ILE A 73 0.52 2.06 10.08
CA ILE A 73 1.91 2.51 10.33
C ILE A 73 1.93 3.62 11.39
N GLU A 74 1.08 4.63 11.24
CA GLU A 74 0.97 5.77 12.16
C GLU A 74 0.72 5.35 13.61
N LEU A 75 -0.08 4.31 13.82
CA LEU A 75 -0.53 3.85 15.14
C LEU A 75 0.27 2.68 15.73
N HIS A 76 1.15 2.05 14.94
CA HIS A 76 1.86 0.85 15.37
C HIS A 76 2.95 1.18 16.40
N GLU A 77 2.77 0.75 17.65
CA GLU A 77 3.66 1.10 18.76
C GLU A 77 5.09 0.62 18.54
N GLY A 78 5.28 -0.64 18.12
CA GLY A 78 6.62 -1.21 17.88
C GLY A 78 7.39 -0.50 16.76
N LEU A 79 6.72 -0.21 15.63
CA LEU A 79 7.34 0.56 14.54
C LEU A 79 7.75 1.96 14.99
N ASN A 80 6.92 2.61 15.79
CA ASN A 80 7.20 3.97 16.26
C ASN A 80 8.29 3.99 17.34
N ALA A 81 8.42 2.92 18.10
CA ALA A 81 9.54 2.77 19.05
C ALA A 81 10.88 2.56 18.35
N LEU A 82 10.91 1.98 17.14
CA LEU A 82 12.14 1.65 16.41
C LEU A 82 13.05 2.86 16.15
N CYS A 83 12.47 4.01 15.79
CA CYS A 83 13.21 5.21 15.38
C CYS A 83 12.61 6.48 16.00
N GLU A 84 12.35 6.48 17.29
CA GLU A 84 11.90 7.67 18.06
C GLU A 84 10.66 8.36 17.44
N GLY A 85 9.75 7.60 16.86
CA GLY A 85 8.53 8.11 16.23
C GLY A 85 8.66 8.51 14.75
N LEU A 86 9.79 8.25 14.11
CA LEU A 86 10.02 8.62 12.70
C LEU A 86 8.88 8.18 11.76
N LEU A 87 8.39 6.94 11.94
CA LEU A 87 7.35 6.42 11.07
C LEU A 87 6.01 7.12 11.26
N HIS A 88 5.65 7.43 12.50
CA HIS A 88 4.51 8.28 12.81
C HIS A 88 4.65 9.66 12.15
N ASP A 89 5.78 10.34 12.39
CA ASP A 89 6.01 11.70 11.92
C ASP A 89 6.04 11.78 10.38
N ALA A 90 6.57 10.75 9.72
CA ALA A 90 6.60 10.69 8.26
C ALA A 90 5.19 10.56 7.63
N VAL A 91 4.20 10.04 8.35
CA VAL A 91 2.88 9.76 7.77
C VAL A 91 1.74 10.59 8.36
N CYS A 92 1.86 11.10 9.59
CA CYS A 92 0.75 11.72 10.34
C CYS A 92 0.14 12.94 9.63
N ASP A 93 0.93 13.69 8.86
CA ASP A 93 0.51 14.88 8.13
C ASP A 93 0.12 14.61 6.66
N ILE A 94 0.16 13.34 6.22
CA ILE A 94 -0.28 12.99 4.86
C ILE A 94 -1.80 13.15 4.76
N VAL A 95 -2.21 14.26 4.17
CA VAL A 95 -3.57 14.69 3.85
C VAL A 95 -4.48 14.71 5.09
N GLY A 96 -4.99 13.57 5.52
CA GLY A 96 -5.90 13.44 6.65
C GLY A 96 -6.19 11.97 6.98
N THR A 97 -6.84 11.73 8.13
CA THR A 97 -7.09 10.39 8.65
C THR A 97 -7.86 9.51 7.67
N GLN A 98 -8.89 10.03 6.98
CA GLN A 98 -9.65 9.25 5.99
C GLN A 98 -8.77 8.80 4.82
N PHE A 99 -7.84 9.66 4.40
CA PHE A 99 -6.89 9.32 3.35
C PHE A 99 -5.94 8.21 3.83
N ARG A 100 -5.38 8.35 5.03
CA ARG A 100 -4.44 7.37 5.60
C ARG A 100 -5.08 6.02 5.91
N ASN A 101 -6.39 5.99 6.19
CA ASN A 101 -7.14 4.75 6.35
C ASN A 101 -7.27 3.93 5.05
N LEU A 102 -7.09 4.56 3.90
CA LEU A 102 -7.21 3.94 2.58
C LEU A 102 -5.86 3.77 1.86
N ALA A 103 -4.95 4.73 2.04
CA ALA A 103 -3.62 4.68 1.44
C ALA A 103 -2.85 3.48 1.97
N THR A 104 -2.31 2.66 1.08
CA THR A 104 -1.55 1.45 1.44
C THR A 104 -0.06 1.66 1.26
N VAL A 105 0.74 0.95 2.05
CA VAL A 105 2.20 0.94 1.95
C VAL A 105 2.64 0.53 0.55
N GLY A 106 2.13 -0.60 0.05
CA GLY A 106 2.45 -1.09 -1.28
C GLY A 106 2.08 -0.10 -2.39
N GLY A 107 0.91 0.56 -2.29
CA GLY A 107 0.49 1.60 -3.22
C GLY A 107 1.42 2.80 -3.22
N SER A 108 1.90 3.21 -2.05
CA SER A 108 2.83 4.35 -1.89
C SER A 108 4.21 4.03 -2.48
N ILE A 109 4.72 2.83 -2.26
CA ILE A 109 6.01 2.38 -2.82
C ILE A 109 5.90 2.20 -4.33
N PHE A 110 4.86 1.50 -4.80
CA PHE A 110 4.64 1.25 -6.23
C PHE A 110 4.44 2.54 -7.04
N GLY A 111 3.80 3.55 -6.44
CA GLY A 111 3.55 4.84 -7.09
C GLY A 111 4.82 5.59 -7.49
N ARG A 112 5.91 5.39 -6.78
CA ARG A 112 7.24 5.98 -7.03
C ARG A 112 7.21 7.50 -7.23
N PHE A 113 6.33 8.18 -6.51
CA PHE A 113 6.25 9.64 -6.57
C PHE A 113 7.46 10.27 -5.88
N GLY A 114 8.09 11.23 -6.55
CA GLY A 114 9.27 11.93 -6.00
C GLY A 114 9.00 12.77 -4.74
N PHE A 115 7.73 12.98 -4.41
CA PHE A 115 7.28 13.67 -3.20
C PHE A 115 6.78 12.72 -2.09
N SER A 116 6.98 11.40 -2.25
CA SER A 116 6.45 10.42 -1.29
C SER A 116 7.28 10.37 -0.02
N ASP A 117 6.74 10.87 1.08
CA ASP A 117 7.34 10.75 2.42
C ASP A 117 7.49 9.28 2.82
N VAL A 118 6.50 8.44 2.47
CA VAL A 118 6.54 7.00 2.72
C VAL A 118 7.73 6.34 2.04
N LEU A 119 7.97 6.64 0.76
CA LEU A 119 9.09 6.06 0.02
C LEU A 119 10.42 6.54 0.59
N THR A 120 10.53 7.82 0.92
CA THR A 120 11.73 8.42 1.52
C THR A 120 12.02 7.79 2.87
N MET A 121 11.02 7.59 3.70
CA MET A 121 11.14 6.95 5.01
C MET A 121 11.69 5.52 4.89
N PHE A 122 11.11 4.69 4.02
CA PHE A 122 11.59 3.32 3.83
C PHE A 122 12.98 3.24 3.23
N LEU A 123 13.36 4.18 2.35
CA LEU A 123 14.72 4.29 1.84
C LEU A 123 15.71 4.67 2.95
N ALA A 124 15.34 5.57 3.84
CA ALA A 124 16.18 5.96 4.98
C ALA A 124 16.39 4.82 5.99
N LEU A 125 15.41 3.91 6.10
CA LEU A 125 15.47 2.73 6.96
C LEU A 125 16.16 1.54 6.30
N ASP A 126 16.67 1.68 5.07
CA ASP A 126 17.27 0.58 4.29
C ASP A 126 16.33 -0.64 4.17
N ALA A 127 15.05 -0.37 4.02
CA ALA A 127 14.03 -1.41 3.94
C ALA A 127 14.13 -2.19 2.63
N SER A 128 13.93 -3.51 2.72
CA SER A 128 13.86 -4.41 1.55
C SER A 128 12.42 -4.67 1.11
N VAL A 129 12.22 -4.90 -0.19
CA VAL A 129 10.92 -5.24 -0.81
C VAL A 129 11.03 -6.55 -1.57
#